data_549b51f8b283f5bb7a8478cbf04b508b
#
_entry.id   549b51f8b283f5bb7a8478cbf04b508b
#
_cell.length_a   1.000
_cell.length_b   1.000
_cell.length_c   1.000
_cell.angle_alpha   90.00
_cell.angle_beta   90.00
_cell.angle_gamma   90.00
#
_symmetry.space_group_name_H-M   'P 1'
#
loop_
_entity.id
_entity.type
_entity.pdbx_description
1 polymer ?
#
loop_
_entity_poly.entity_id
_entity_poly.type
_entity_poly.pdbx_seq_one_letter_code
_entity_poly.pdbx_strand_id
1 'polypeptide(L)'
;GLNKAHEAIDRHANGDKRDKIAMIWEGKNGEREDYTFGDMQRLTNKFANVLQSLGIEKGDRVFIFMDRLPELYISFFGALKAGAVVGPLFSAFGPEPVRDRMQDSGAKVLVTQPDLRKKIVEIIPELFDLQHILIVNKDDRDPNPIDPQDLSYEEEMGKAPEEFTTVVTGQYDYSIMHYTSGTTGKPKGAVHRHQAVVQQMATGRWALDLHEDDIYWCTADPGWVTGTSYGMLAPWTNGVTQLIYEGGFSASRWYEQIQKHNVTVWYTAPTAIRMLMKAGEDVPARFDLSTLRYMCSVGEPLNPEAVVWGNDVFGMPFHDNWWQTETGAIMCANYPSMEVRPGSMGKPIPGVHIAIVDEDFNEVPDGEDGNLVVKPGWPSMFHGYWNNSEMYNSRFRKGWYITGDTARKDSDGYFWFVGRADDVINTAGHLVGPFEVESALIEHPAVAEAGVIGKPDDIAMEIVKAFVSLKDGYEESTKLRNEIMRFAREKLSTAVAPREIDFIPSLPKTRSGKIMRRLLKARELGLPEGDTSTLEDD
;
A
#
# COMPACT_ATOMS: atom_id res chain seq x y z
N GLY A 1 20.42 19.92 -7.82
CA GLY A 1 20.11 18.58 -7.33
C GLY A 1 18.62 18.34 -7.28
N LEU A 2 18.21 17.14 -6.99
CA LEU A 2 16.82 16.75 -6.78
C LEU A 2 16.71 16.04 -5.43
N ASN A 3 15.91 16.59 -4.49
CA ASN A 3 15.65 15.99 -3.18
C ASN A 3 14.15 15.93 -2.92
N LYS A 4 13.62 14.74 -2.57
CA LYS A 4 12.19 14.53 -2.34
C LYS A 4 11.63 15.43 -1.23
N ALA A 5 12.39 15.68 -0.15
CA ALA A 5 11.95 16.55 0.93
C ALA A 5 11.88 18.02 0.47
N HIS A 6 12.84 18.46 -0.33
CA HIS A 6 12.79 19.80 -0.93
C HIS A 6 11.55 19.97 -1.81
N GLU A 7 11.27 19.00 -2.69
CA GLU A 7 10.11 19.07 -3.60
C GLU A 7 8.77 18.98 -2.89
N ALA A 8 8.69 18.22 -1.81
CA ALA A 8 7.45 18.03 -1.06
C ALA A 8 7.18 19.14 -0.02
N ILE A 9 8.23 19.74 0.57
CA ILE A 9 8.10 20.65 1.71
C ILE A 9 8.77 21.98 1.45
N ASP A 10 10.10 22.02 1.24
CA ASP A 10 10.87 23.27 1.25
C ASP A 10 10.45 24.21 0.14
N ARG A 11 10.13 23.69 -1.04
CA ARG A 11 9.67 24.47 -2.18
C ARG A 11 8.40 25.26 -1.85
N HIS A 12 7.48 24.65 -1.12
CA HIS A 12 6.23 25.28 -0.70
C HIS A 12 6.45 26.23 0.49
N ALA A 13 7.26 25.82 1.46
CA ALA A 13 7.57 26.63 2.63
C ALA A 13 8.38 27.89 2.30
N ASN A 14 9.19 27.86 1.23
CA ASN A 14 9.93 29.01 0.73
C ASN A 14 9.13 29.87 -0.26
N GLY A 15 7.90 29.45 -0.60
CA GLY A 15 7.00 30.14 -1.52
C GLY A 15 5.76 30.70 -0.83
N ASP A 16 4.70 30.81 -1.60
CA ASP A 16 3.40 31.36 -1.21
C ASP A 16 2.57 30.44 -0.30
N LYS A 17 2.97 29.18 -0.15
CA LYS A 17 2.26 28.18 0.65
C LYS A 17 2.85 27.96 2.06
N ARG A 18 3.74 28.85 2.50
CA ARG A 18 4.38 28.74 3.82
C ARG A 18 3.37 28.52 4.95
N ASP A 19 2.32 29.32 4.96
CA ASP A 19 1.31 29.33 6.02
C ASP A 19 0.11 28.42 5.71
N LYS A 20 0.13 27.72 4.58
CA LYS A 20 -0.88 26.74 4.24
C LYS A 20 -0.68 25.47 5.07
N ILE A 21 -1.80 24.93 5.59
CA ILE A 21 -1.79 23.64 6.29
C ILE A 21 -1.36 22.53 5.30
N ALA A 22 -0.27 21.86 5.62
CA ALA A 22 0.21 20.69 4.90
C ALA A 22 -0.40 19.41 5.49
N MET A 23 -0.49 19.33 6.82
CA MET A 23 -0.95 18.14 7.55
C MET A 23 -1.95 18.54 8.63
N ILE A 24 -3.10 17.89 8.61
CA ILE A 24 -4.05 17.80 9.72
C ILE A 24 -3.86 16.42 10.34
N TRP A 25 -3.39 16.38 11.58
CA TRP A 25 -3.30 15.11 12.30
C TRP A 25 -4.44 14.99 13.29
N GLU A 26 -5.09 13.83 13.31
CA GLU A 26 -6.07 13.48 14.34
C GLU A 26 -5.67 12.18 15.03
N GLY A 27 -5.47 12.27 16.34
CA GLY A 27 -5.20 11.15 17.22
C GLY A 27 -6.40 10.23 17.41
N LYS A 28 -6.14 9.01 17.84
CA LYS A 28 -7.17 7.98 18.09
C LYS A 28 -8.20 8.37 19.16
N ASN A 29 -7.89 9.31 20.04
CA ASN A 29 -8.78 9.82 21.08
C ASN A 29 -9.42 11.18 20.70
N GLY A 30 -9.18 11.68 19.48
CA GLY A 30 -9.74 12.93 18.97
C GLY A 30 -8.86 14.18 19.18
N GLU A 31 -7.60 13.99 19.59
CA GLU A 31 -6.61 15.06 19.59
C GLU A 31 -6.42 15.58 18.16
N ARG A 32 -6.18 16.88 17.99
CA ARG A 32 -5.93 17.48 16.68
C ARG A 32 -4.71 18.38 16.71
N GLU A 33 -3.88 18.23 15.70
CA GLU A 33 -2.76 19.11 15.43
C GLU A 33 -2.71 19.47 13.95
N ASP A 34 -2.50 20.74 13.66
CA ASP A 34 -2.37 21.24 12.30
C ASP A 34 -0.94 21.75 12.09
N TYR A 35 -0.31 21.33 10.99
CA TYR A 35 1.06 21.73 10.63
C TYR A 35 1.04 22.42 9.28
N THR A 36 1.57 23.63 9.20
CA THR A 36 1.79 24.35 7.95
C THR A 36 3.01 23.80 7.21
N PHE A 37 3.17 24.13 5.93
CA PHE A 37 4.42 23.81 5.21
C PHE A 37 5.63 24.46 5.89
N GLY A 38 5.48 25.65 6.48
CA GLY A 38 6.52 26.30 7.27
C GLY A 38 6.89 25.51 8.54
N ASP A 39 5.90 24.97 9.26
CA ASP A 39 6.15 24.11 10.42
C ASP A 39 6.84 22.81 10.01
N MET A 40 6.37 22.18 8.94
CA MET A 40 7.00 20.96 8.41
C MET A 40 8.45 21.23 7.99
N GLN A 41 8.74 22.37 7.36
CA GLN A 41 10.12 22.74 7.03
C GLN A 41 10.99 22.84 8.29
N ARG A 42 10.54 23.61 9.27
CA ARG A 42 11.23 23.84 10.53
C ARG A 42 11.50 22.54 11.29
N LEU A 43 10.49 21.70 11.44
CA LEU A 43 10.60 20.45 12.20
C LEU A 43 11.47 19.39 11.46
N THR A 44 11.33 19.29 10.15
CA THR A 44 12.18 18.38 9.36
C THR A 44 13.63 18.86 9.28
N ASN A 45 13.89 20.16 9.34
CA ASN A 45 15.24 20.72 9.49
C ASN A 45 15.86 20.33 10.83
N LYS A 46 15.09 20.45 11.92
CA LYS A 46 15.55 20.03 13.26
C LYS A 46 15.93 18.55 13.26
N PHE A 47 15.09 17.69 12.71
CA PHE A 47 15.39 16.25 12.66
C PHE A 47 16.62 15.94 11.78
N ALA A 48 16.80 16.64 10.66
CA ALA A 48 18.01 16.51 9.84
C ALA A 48 19.28 16.91 10.63
N ASN A 49 19.19 17.98 11.44
CA ASN A 49 20.28 18.37 12.36
C ASN A 49 20.54 17.31 13.45
N VAL A 50 19.49 16.69 14.00
CA VAL A 50 19.64 15.56 14.94
C VAL A 50 20.43 14.44 14.27
N LEU A 51 20.05 14.00 13.09
CA LEU A 51 20.76 12.94 12.36
C LEU A 51 22.22 13.30 12.09
N GLN A 52 22.49 14.55 11.70
CA GLN A 52 23.84 15.03 11.47
C GLN A 52 24.67 15.03 12.77
N SER A 53 24.09 15.43 13.91
CA SER A 53 24.77 15.39 15.22
C SER A 53 25.08 13.96 15.69
N LEU A 54 24.29 12.99 15.24
CA LEU A 54 24.51 11.55 15.47
C LEU A 54 25.50 10.91 14.47
N GLY A 55 26.12 11.70 13.59
CA GLY A 55 27.10 11.21 12.62
C GLY A 55 26.49 10.46 11.43
N ILE A 56 25.23 10.66 11.15
CA ILE A 56 24.56 10.04 9.99
C ILE A 56 24.95 10.81 8.72
N GLU A 57 25.43 10.05 7.74
CA GLU A 57 25.92 10.57 6.47
C GLU A 57 24.97 10.23 5.31
N LYS A 58 25.17 10.89 4.19
CA LYS A 58 24.43 10.61 2.95
C LYS A 58 24.55 9.13 2.56
N GLY A 59 23.40 8.49 2.33
CA GLY A 59 23.31 7.07 1.97
C GLY A 59 23.19 6.12 3.17
N ASP A 60 23.34 6.59 4.41
CA ASP A 60 23.03 5.80 5.59
C ASP A 60 21.53 5.50 5.68
N ARG A 61 21.16 4.38 6.28
CA ARG A 61 19.76 3.96 6.41
C ARG A 61 19.22 4.38 7.76
N VAL A 62 18.09 5.08 7.70
CA VAL A 62 17.30 5.50 8.86
C VAL A 62 15.93 4.83 8.77
N PHE A 63 15.59 3.98 9.74
CA PHE A 63 14.34 3.26 9.75
C PHE A 63 13.38 3.86 10.78
N ILE A 64 12.09 3.78 10.47
CA ILE A 64 11.01 4.33 11.31
C ILE A 64 10.02 3.20 11.59
N PHE A 65 9.83 2.89 12.87
CA PHE A 65 8.90 1.86 13.33
C PHE A 65 7.98 2.46 14.39
N MET A 66 6.87 3.05 13.94
CA MET A 66 5.94 3.74 14.82
C MET A 66 4.56 3.89 14.17
N ASP A 67 3.56 4.21 14.99
CA ASP A 67 2.22 4.54 14.54
C ASP A 67 2.19 5.85 13.74
N ARG A 68 1.04 6.18 13.18
CA ARG A 68 0.85 7.39 12.35
C ARG A 68 0.84 8.66 13.18
N LEU A 69 1.93 8.93 13.90
CA LEU A 69 2.17 10.17 14.62
C LEU A 69 2.82 11.22 13.71
N PRO A 70 2.68 12.52 13.98
CA PRO A 70 3.35 13.58 13.21
C PRO A 70 4.86 13.37 13.09
N GLU A 71 5.48 12.85 14.13
CA GLU A 71 6.91 12.60 14.24
C GLU A 71 7.41 11.56 13.22
N LEU A 72 6.54 10.63 12.76
CA LEU A 72 6.85 9.71 11.66
C LEU A 72 7.14 10.50 10.38
N TYR A 73 6.27 11.42 10.02
CA TYR A 73 6.35 12.23 8.81
C TYR A 73 7.51 13.22 8.88
N ILE A 74 7.71 13.83 10.05
CA ILE A 74 8.85 14.72 10.33
C ILE A 74 10.17 13.96 10.18
N SER A 75 10.28 12.78 10.77
CA SER A 75 11.47 11.94 10.70
C SER A 75 11.76 11.47 9.28
N PHE A 76 10.72 11.07 8.55
CA PHE A 76 10.83 10.63 7.16
C PHE A 76 11.45 11.72 6.26
N PHE A 77 10.91 12.93 6.30
CA PHE A 77 11.42 14.02 5.46
C PHE A 77 12.73 14.62 5.99
N GLY A 78 12.93 14.65 7.31
CA GLY A 78 14.20 15.05 7.88
C GLY A 78 15.35 14.11 7.49
N ALA A 79 15.11 12.81 7.46
CA ALA A 79 16.07 11.82 6.96
C ALA A 79 16.43 12.06 5.47
N LEU A 80 15.42 12.32 4.64
CA LEU A 80 15.64 12.67 3.23
C LEU A 80 16.43 13.99 3.07
N LYS A 81 16.23 15.00 3.95
CA LYS A 81 17.03 16.24 3.95
C LYS A 81 18.48 15.98 4.30
N ALA A 82 18.73 15.08 5.24
CA ALA A 82 20.09 14.65 5.60
C ALA A 82 20.77 13.79 4.51
N GLY A 83 20.04 13.44 3.45
CA GLY A 83 20.54 12.58 2.38
C GLY A 83 20.53 11.09 2.72
N ALA A 84 19.89 10.70 3.82
CA ALA A 84 19.74 9.30 4.22
C ALA A 84 18.73 8.55 3.35
N VAL A 85 18.83 7.22 3.35
CA VAL A 85 17.84 6.31 2.78
C VAL A 85 16.86 5.93 3.88
N VAL A 86 15.60 6.32 3.73
CA VAL A 86 14.59 6.08 4.75
C VAL A 86 13.82 4.78 4.48
N GLY A 87 13.64 3.97 5.53
CA GLY A 87 12.89 2.72 5.49
C GLY A 87 11.76 2.72 6.54
N PRO A 88 10.52 3.09 6.17
CA PRO A 88 9.41 2.97 7.09
C PRO A 88 8.99 1.51 7.23
N LEU A 89 8.70 1.10 8.47
CA LEU A 89 8.22 -0.23 8.83
C LEU A 89 6.76 -0.13 9.27
N PHE A 90 5.98 -1.14 8.94
CA PHE A 90 4.60 -1.23 9.38
C PHE A 90 4.54 -1.44 10.90
N SER A 91 3.82 -0.57 11.62
CA SER A 91 3.79 -0.54 13.10
C SER A 91 3.25 -1.84 13.73
N ALA A 92 2.44 -2.59 12.97
CA ALA A 92 1.93 -3.87 13.43
C ALA A 92 2.91 -5.05 13.27
N PHE A 93 4.10 -4.86 12.69
CA PHE A 93 5.09 -5.94 12.62
C PHE A 93 5.49 -6.45 14.01
N GLY A 94 5.72 -7.77 14.09
CA GLY A 94 6.38 -8.41 15.23
C GLY A 94 7.90 -8.29 15.14
N PRO A 95 8.61 -8.88 16.12
CA PRO A 95 10.08 -8.79 16.19
C PRO A 95 10.81 -9.32 14.95
N GLU A 96 10.45 -10.50 14.45
CA GLU A 96 11.14 -11.13 13.32
C GLU A 96 11.09 -10.30 12.02
N PRO A 97 9.91 -9.80 11.57
CA PRO A 97 9.85 -8.92 10.43
C PRO A 97 10.70 -7.65 10.55
N VAL A 98 10.77 -7.08 11.75
CA VAL A 98 11.62 -5.91 12.04
C VAL A 98 13.08 -6.29 11.95
N ARG A 99 13.50 -7.39 12.62
CA ARG A 99 14.87 -7.90 12.59
C ARG A 99 15.38 -8.12 11.16
N ASP A 100 14.61 -8.87 10.37
CA ASP A 100 15.04 -9.25 9.02
C ASP A 100 15.28 -8.03 8.14
N ARG A 101 14.43 -7.01 8.25
CA ARG A 101 14.56 -5.77 7.46
C ARG A 101 15.70 -4.87 7.95
N MET A 102 15.86 -4.76 9.26
CA MET A 102 16.91 -3.97 9.87
C MET A 102 18.30 -4.56 9.61
N GLN A 103 18.44 -5.90 9.72
CA GLN A 103 19.69 -6.60 9.40
C GLN A 103 20.05 -6.50 7.92
N ASP A 104 19.10 -6.80 7.02
CA ASP A 104 19.35 -6.75 5.56
C ASP A 104 19.73 -5.34 5.11
N SER A 105 19.05 -4.32 5.62
CA SER A 105 19.33 -2.93 5.27
C SER A 105 20.61 -2.38 5.87
N GLY A 106 21.10 -2.93 6.99
CA GLY A 106 22.17 -2.34 7.78
C GLY A 106 21.79 -0.96 8.32
N ALA A 107 20.55 -0.82 8.82
CA ALA A 107 20.05 0.46 9.34
C ALA A 107 20.83 0.91 10.56
N LYS A 108 21.28 2.19 10.57
CA LYS A 108 22.05 2.78 11.66
C LYS A 108 21.18 3.46 12.72
N VAL A 109 20.03 3.94 12.34
CA VAL A 109 19.09 4.64 13.24
C VAL A 109 17.71 3.99 13.14
N LEU A 110 17.08 3.82 14.29
CA LEU A 110 15.68 3.45 14.42
C LEU A 110 14.94 4.57 15.18
N VAL A 111 13.89 5.11 14.57
CA VAL A 111 12.94 5.99 15.26
C VAL A 111 11.72 5.15 15.60
N THR A 112 11.33 5.14 16.87
CA THR A 112 10.23 4.29 17.34
C THR A 112 9.51 4.93 18.55
N GLN A 113 8.54 4.23 19.11
CA GLN A 113 7.77 4.64 20.30
C GLN A 113 7.88 3.58 21.39
N PRO A 114 7.58 3.90 22.68
CA PRO A 114 7.90 3.03 23.80
C PRO A 114 7.33 1.61 23.73
N ASP A 115 6.07 1.45 23.35
CA ASP A 115 5.39 0.15 23.27
C ASP A 115 5.95 -0.71 22.12
N LEU A 116 6.26 -0.12 20.97
CA LEU A 116 6.89 -0.81 19.84
C LEU A 116 8.37 -1.14 20.15
N ARG A 117 9.08 -0.27 20.86
CA ARG A 117 10.44 -0.55 21.34
C ARG A 117 10.47 -1.77 22.26
N LYS A 118 9.49 -1.90 23.18
CA LYS A 118 9.34 -3.07 24.04
C LYS A 118 9.09 -4.35 23.24
N LYS A 119 8.26 -4.27 22.19
CA LYS A 119 7.95 -5.40 21.32
C LYS A 119 9.18 -6.00 20.65
N ILE A 120 10.22 -5.21 20.38
CA ILE A 120 11.44 -5.62 19.68
C ILE A 120 12.67 -5.75 20.56
N VAL A 121 12.54 -5.68 21.88
CA VAL A 121 13.68 -5.67 22.82
C VAL A 121 14.62 -6.87 22.64
N GLU A 122 14.06 -8.04 22.36
CA GLU A 122 14.82 -9.28 22.22
C GLU A 122 15.73 -9.31 20.98
N ILE A 123 15.35 -8.60 19.90
CA ILE A 123 16.12 -8.58 18.66
C ILE A 123 17.17 -7.47 18.60
N ILE A 124 17.13 -6.48 19.50
CA ILE A 124 18.09 -5.36 19.47
C ILE A 124 19.55 -5.83 19.50
N PRO A 125 19.95 -6.82 20.33
CA PRO A 125 21.32 -7.33 20.31
C PRO A 125 21.77 -7.98 18.99
N GLU A 126 20.83 -8.33 18.13
CA GLU A 126 21.10 -8.93 16.83
C GLU A 126 21.26 -7.88 15.70
N LEU A 127 20.96 -6.60 15.97
CA LEU A 127 21.02 -5.50 15.00
C LEU A 127 22.41 -4.83 15.05
N PHE A 128 23.41 -5.48 14.46
CA PHE A 128 24.82 -5.09 14.62
C PHE A 128 25.19 -3.73 14.01
N ASP A 129 24.45 -3.24 13.03
CA ASP A 129 24.68 -1.94 12.40
C ASP A 129 23.95 -0.80 13.11
N LEU A 130 22.99 -1.12 13.99
CA LEU A 130 22.17 -0.14 14.69
C LEU A 130 23.01 0.61 15.72
N GLN A 131 23.12 1.93 15.58
CA GLN A 131 23.91 2.80 16.42
C GLN A 131 23.06 3.61 17.40
N HIS A 132 21.87 4.04 16.96
CA HIS A 132 21.00 4.91 17.73
C HIS A 132 19.54 4.49 17.62
N ILE A 133 18.83 4.54 18.75
CA ILE A 133 17.38 4.42 18.84
C ILE A 133 16.85 5.73 19.39
N LEU A 134 15.95 6.36 18.65
CA LEU A 134 15.25 7.58 19.06
C LEU A 134 13.82 7.21 19.45
N ILE A 135 13.45 7.50 20.69
CA ILE A 135 12.12 7.19 21.23
C ILE A 135 11.25 8.44 21.22
N VAL A 136 10.17 8.37 20.47
CA VAL A 136 9.10 9.36 20.48
C VAL A 136 8.13 9.02 21.60
N ASN A 137 8.11 9.80 22.66
CA ASN A 137 7.17 9.65 23.78
C ASN A 137 6.35 10.94 23.96
N LYS A 138 5.64 11.30 22.92
CA LYS A 138 4.84 12.52 22.84
C LYS A 138 3.88 12.61 24.04
N ASP A 139 3.92 13.76 24.73
CA ASP A 139 3.06 14.09 25.86
C ASP A 139 3.12 13.05 27.00
N ASP A 140 4.28 12.38 27.16
CA ASP A 140 4.49 11.33 28.17
C ASP A 140 3.39 10.23 28.14
N ARG A 141 2.91 9.87 26.95
CA ARG A 141 1.85 8.86 26.76
C ARG A 141 2.19 7.50 27.39
N ASP A 142 3.46 7.13 27.41
CA ASP A 142 3.95 5.98 28.17
C ASP A 142 4.74 6.48 29.39
N PRO A 143 4.29 6.22 30.63
CA PRO A 143 4.97 6.65 31.84
C PRO A 143 6.24 5.82 32.15
N ASN A 144 6.55 4.79 31.36
CA ASN A 144 7.73 4.01 31.57
C ASN A 144 8.99 4.79 31.15
N PRO A 145 10.10 4.67 31.91
CA PRO A 145 11.34 5.32 31.53
C PRO A 145 11.86 4.73 30.21
N ILE A 146 12.44 5.61 29.40
CA ILE A 146 13.21 5.23 28.21
C ILE A 146 14.45 4.44 28.68
N ASP A 147 14.83 3.40 27.94
CA ASP A 147 16.07 2.67 28.20
C ASP A 147 17.24 3.68 28.21
N PRO A 148 18.14 3.66 29.20
CA PRO A 148 19.24 4.61 29.26
C PRO A 148 20.18 4.61 28.05
N GLN A 149 20.12 3.59 27.20
CA GLN A 149 20.89 3.51 25.96
C GLN A 149 20.17 4.18 24.79
N ASP A 150 18.86 4.43 24.91
CA ASP A 150 18.05 5.05 23.88
C ASP A 150 18.03 6.58 24.07
N LEU A 151 17.75 7.33 22.99
CA LEU A 151 17.69 8.78 22.99
C LEU A 151 16.22 9.24 23.03
N SER A 152 15.93 10.29 23.81
CA SER A 152 14.62 10.95 23.72
C SER A 152 14.56 11.80 22.45
N TYR A 153 13.57 11.50 21.60
CA TYR A 153 13.32 12.27 20.39
C TYR A 153 13.04 13.75 20.72
N GLU A 154 12.21 14.03 21.74
CA GLU A 154 11.83 15.37 22.15
C GLU A 154 13.03 16.16 22.66
N GLU A 155 13.91 15.54 23.45
CA GLU A 155 15.14 16.20 23.94
C GLU A 155 16.10 16.52 22.80
N GLU A 156 16.34 15.59 21.89
CA GLU A 156 17.25 15.82 20.76
C GLU A 156 16.67 16.89 19.81
N MET A 157 15.37 16.84 19.53
CA MET A 157 14.67 17.87 18.76
C MET A 157 14.70 19.23 19.49
N GLY A 158 14.63 19.25 20.81
CA GLY A 158 14.74 20.47 21.63
C GLY A 158 16.08 21.19 21.46
N LYS A 159 17.18 20.44 21.34
CA LYS A 159 18.55 20.95 21.16
C LYS A 159 18.86 21.36 19.72
N ALA A 160 18.17 20.79 18.74
CA ALA A 160 18.50 20.94 17.32
C ALA A 160 18.12 22.32 16.75
N PRO A 161 19.00 22.95 15.95
CA PRO A 161 18.68 24.18 15.24
C PRO A 161 17.50 24.00 14.26
N GLU A 162 16.78 25.08 14.01
CA GLU A 162 15.65 25.10 13.06
C GLU A 162 16.08 25.30 11.60
N GLU A 163 17.30 25.78 11.39
CA GLU A 163 17.88 25.98 10.07
C GLU A 163 18.73 24.77 9.66
N PHE A 164 18.52 24.30 8.45
CA PHE A 164 19.30 23.21 7.86
C PHE A 164 19.44 23.40 6.35
N THR A 165 20.62 23.23 5.83
CA THR A 165 20.84 23.18 4.39
C THR A 165 20.68 21.75 3.91
N THR A 166 19.59 21.49 3.18
CA THR A 166 19.30 20.15 2.63
C THR A 166 20.50 19.63 1.85
N VAL A 167 20.95 18.43 2.18
CA VAL A 167 22.09 17.78 1.54
C VAL A 167 21.83 17.65 0.04
N VAL A 168 22.81 18.01 -0.76
CA VAL A 168 22.71 17.94 -2.22
C VAL A 168 22.63 16.47 -2.65
N THR A 169 21.49 16.09 -3.21
CA THR A 169 21.26 14.78 -3.81
C THR A 169 21.03 14.92 -5.31
N GLY A 170 21.52 13.96 -6.08
CA GLY A 170 21.20 13.83 -7.49
C GLY A 170 19.92 13.03 -7.69
N GLN A 171 19.37 13.10 -8.89
CA GLN A 171 18.16 12.33 -9.25
C GLN A 171 18.33 10.81 -9.07
N TYR A 172 19.56 10.31 -9.18
CA TYR A 172 19.90 8.89 -9.09
C TYR A 172 20.34 8.43 -7.70
N ASP A 173 20.45 9.33 -6.73
CA ASP A 173 20.75 8.94 -5.36
C ASP A 173 19.57 8.19 -4.74
N TYR A 174 19.89 7.22 -3.88
CA TYR A 174 18.88 6.45 -3.15
C TYR A 174 18.16 7.33 -2.13
N SER A 175 16.89 7.06 -1.92
CA SER A 175 16.05 7.86 -1.05
C SER A 175 15.19 7.04 -0.11
N ILE A 176 14.56 5.98 -0.61
CA ILE A 176 13.59 5.19 0.15
C ILE A 176 13.84 3.71 -0.14
N MET A 177 13.65 2.88 0.89
CA MET A 177 13.65 1.43 0.80
C MET A 177 12.35 0.87 1.35
N HIS A 178 11.63 0.12 0.52
CA HIS A 178 10.44 -0.62 0.91
C HIS A 178 10.65 -2.11 0.78
N TYR A 179 10.31 -2.85 1.82
CA TYR A 179 10.39 -4.30 1.80
C TYR A 179 9.08 -4.91 1.29
N THR A 180 9.19 -5.77 0.28
CA THR A 180 8.08 -6.54 -0.26
C THR A 180 8.13 -7.97 0.28
N SER A 181 6.96 -8.58 0.53
CA SER A 181 6.85 -10.01 0.79
C SER A 181 7.09 -10.76 -0.52
N GLY A 182 8.21 -11.47 -0.62
CA GLY A 182 8.46 -12.33 -1.76
C GLY A 182 7.67 -13.64 -1.67
N THR A 183 7.29 -14.20 -2.82
CA THR A 183 6.68 -15.54 -2.92
C THR A 183 7.64 -16.67 -2.48
N THR A 184 8.92 -16.38 -2.35
CA THR A 184 10.01 -17.35 -2.17
C THR A 184 10.81 -17.19 -0.87
N GLY A 185 10.26 -16.62 0.20
CA GLY A 185 10.96 -16.54 1.49
C GLY A 185 11.17 -15.12 2.02
N LYS A 186 12.41 -14.73 2.38
CA LYS A 186 12.71 -13.47 3.06
C LYS A 186 12.24 -12.22 2.30
N PRO A 187 11.84 -11.16 3.01
CA PRO A 187 11.44 -9.89 2.40
C PRO A 187 12.60 -9.28 1.60
N LYS A 188 12.26 -8.54 0.53
CA LYS A 188 13.20 -7.93 -0.40
C LYS A 188 13.10 -6.41 -0.32
N GLY A 189 14.20 -5.72 -0.06
CA GLY A 189 14.27 -4.27 0.01
C GLY A 189 14.31 -3.64 -1.39
N ALA A 190 13.17 -3.21 -1.91
CA ALA A 190 13.11 -2.44 -3.14
C ALA A 190 13.59 -1.00 -2.91
N VAL A 191 14.64 -0.59 -3.62
CA VAL A 191 15.30 0.72 -3.44
C VAL A 191 14.83 1.71 -4.49
N HIS A 192 14.37 2.87 -4.04
CA HIS A 192 13.94 3.96 -4.89
C HIS A 192 14.87 5.16 -4.82
N ARG A 193 15.00 5.85 -5.96
CA ARG A 193 15.79 7.06 -6.12
C ARG A 193 14.97 8.33 -5.89
N HIS A 194 15.64 9.45 -5.71
CA HIS A 194 14.96 10.76 -5.61
C HIS A 194 14.11 11.07 -6.84
N GLN A 195 14.53 10.63 -8.02
CA GLN A 195 13.81 10.82 -9.30
C GLN A 195 12.34 10.35 -9.26
N ALA A 196 11.99 9.37 -8.45
CA ALA A 196 10.63 8.84 -8.37
C ALA A 196 9.58 9.92 -8.04
N VAL A 197 9.97 10.99 -7.35
CA VAL A 197 9.08 12.10 -6.98
C VAL A 197 8.42 12.76 -8.19
N VAL A 198 9.07 12.77 -9.34
CA VAL A 198 8.55 13.38 -10.58
C VAL A 198 7.28 12.67 -11.03
N GLN A 199 7.29 11.34 -11.03
CA GLN A 199 6.12 10.56 -11.43
C GLN A 199 5.06 10.53 -10.32
N GLN A 200 5.46 10.49 -9.05
CA GLN A 200 4.54 10.57 -7.92
C GLN A 200 3.74 11.87 -7.95
N MET A 201 4.41 13.00 -8.20
CA MET A 201 3.75 14.30 -8.37
C MET A 201 2.79 14.29 -9.58
N ALA A 202 3.25 13.84 -10.74
CA ALA A 202 2.44 13.82 -11.96
C ALA A 202 1.21 12.93 -11.84
N THR A 203 1.37 11.71 -11.29
CA THR A 203 0.27 10.77 -11.12
C THR A 203 -0.69 11.16 -9.99
N GLY A 204 -0.21 11.90 -8.97
CA GLY A 204 -1.08 12.56 -8.00
C GLY A 204 -2.07 13.51 -8.67
N ARG A 205 -1.62 14.29 -9.64
CA ARG A 205 -2.51 15.17 -10.42
C ARG A 205 -3.36 14.44 -11.43
N TRP A 206 -2.82 13.47 -12.14
CA TRP A 206 -3.52 12.87 -13.27
C TRP A 206 -4.46 11.73 -12.87
N ALA A 207 -4.05 10.89 -11.94
CA ALA A 207 -4.79 9.70 -11.53
C ALA A 207 -5.63 9.92 -10.25
N LEU A 208 -5.10 10.64 -9.28
CA LEU A 208 -5.82 10.99 -8.05
C LEU A 208 -6.50 12.35 -8.13
N ASP A 209 -6.36 13.06 -9.25
CA ASP A 209 -6.97 14.36 -9.50
C ASP A 209 -6.72 15.40 -8.39
N LEU A 210 -5.51 15.40 -7.82
CA LEU A 210 -5.17 16.27 -6.69
C LEU A 210 -5.03 17.72 -7.12
N HIS A 211 -5.80 18.59 -6.49
CA HIS A 211 -5.78 20.04 -6.65
C HIS A 211 -5.31 20.70 -5.36
N GLU A 212 -4.81 21.93 -5.46
CA GLU A 212 -4.24 22.65 -4.30
C GLU A 212 -5.22 22.88 -3.16
N ASP A 213 -6.50 23.07 -3.46
CA ASP A 213 -7.58 23.32 -2.52
C ASP A 213 -8.18 22.05 -1.89
N ASP A 214 -7.71 20.87 -2.30
CA ASP A 214 -8.17 19.63 -1.73
C ASP A 214 -7.73 19.42 -0.28
N ILE A 215 -8.58 18.70 0.45
CA ILE A 215 -8.22 17.98 1.66
C ILE A 215 -8.23 16.49 1.32
N TYR A 216 -7.06 15.94 1.27
CA TYR A 216 -6.81 14.58 0.80
C TYR A 216 -6.61 13.62 1.97
N TRP A 217 -7.20 12.45 1.88
CA TRP A 217 -7.00 11.39 2.86
C TRP A 217 -6.58 10.08 2.19
N CYS A 218 -5.36 9.65 2.45
CA CYS A 218 -4.86 8.31 2.14
C CYS A 218 -4.89 7.47 3.40
N THR A 219 -5.60 6.35 3.39
CA THR A 219 -5.74 5.47 4.56
C THR A 219 -4.63 4.44 4.67
N ALA A 220 -3.74 4.33 3.69
CA ALA A 220 -2.63 3.39 3.69
C ALA A 220 -1.58 3.73 4.76
N ASP A 221 -1.08 2.71 5.43
CA ASP A 221 0.00 2.85 6.40
C ASP A 221 1.32 3.22 5.71
N PRO A 222 2.11 4.16 6.28
CA PRO A 222 3.42 4.56 5.74
C PRO A 222 4.47 3.44 5.67
N GLY A 223 4.29 2.35 6.42
CA GLY A 223 5.11 1.15 6.29
C GLY A 223 4.98 0.44 4.93
N TRP A 224 3.97 0.81 4.14
CA TRP A 224 3.77 0.35 2.77
C TRP A 224 4.04 1.46 1.76
N VAL A 225 4.45 1.06 0.55
CA VAL A 225 4.80 2.02 -0.50
C VAL A 225 3.66 2.99 -0.85
N THR A 226 2.40 2.57 -0.74
CA THR A 226 1.24 3.46 -0.95
C THR A 226 1.22 4.60 0.07
N GLY A 227 1.47 4.30 1.34
CA GLY A 227 1.50 5.30 2.40
C GLY A 227 2.62 6.32 2.24
N THR A 228 3.75 5.97 1.60
CA THR A 228 4.82 6.94 1.29
C THR A 228 4.60 7.64 -0.04
N SER A 229 4.34 6.91 -1.12
CA SER A 229 4.21 7.50 -2.46
C SER A 229 2.97 8.41 -2.57
N TYR A 230 1.84 7.97 -2.03
CA TYR A 230 0.57 8.69 -2.12
C TYR A 230 0.00 9.14 -0.78
N GLY A 231 0.55 8.68 0.34
CA GLY A 231 0.25 9.19 1.67
C GLY A 231 1.22 10.28 2.15
N MET A 232 2.22 10.65 1.37
CA MET A 232 3.20 11.71 1.70
C MET A 232 3.66 12.47 0.46
N LEU A 233 4.33 11.78 -0.48
CA LEU A 233 5.08 12.43 -1.57
C LEU A 233 4.15 13.08 -2.59
N ALA A 234 3.22 12.35 -3.17
CA ALA A 234 2.32 12.88 -4.19
C ALA A 234 1.46 14.07 -3.70
N PRO A 235 0.76 14.01 -2.55
CA PRO A 235 -0.04 15.15 -2.09
C PRO A 235 0.83 16.36 -1.75
N TRP A 236 1.93 16.20 -1.02
CA TRP A 236 2.73 17.36 -0.61
C TRP A 236 3.53 17.97 -1.75
N THR A 237 4.01 17.16 -2.72
CA THR A 237 4.61 17.76 -3.93
C THR A 237 3.60 18.55 -4.77
N ASN A 238 2.32 18.26 -4.67
CA ASN A 238 1.25 19.02 -5.28
C ASN A 238 0.72 20.18 -4.38
N GLY A 239 1.30 20.37 -3.19
CA GLY A 239 0.91 21.42 -2.27
C GLY A 239 -0.47 21.23 -1.63
N VAL A 240 -0.91 19.99 -1.49
CA VAL A 240 -2.24 19.58 -1.00
C VAL A 240 -2.22 19.40 0.52
N THR A 241 -3.29 19.78 1.19
CA THR A 241 -3.51 19.51 2.61
C THR A 241 -3.89 18.02 2.78
N GLN A 242 -3.25 17.34 3.72
CA GLN A 242 -3.45 15.93 3.99
C GLN A 242 -4.04 15.70 5.37
N LEU A 243 -5.07 14.86 5.47
CA LEU A 243 -5.54 14.30 6.73
C LEU A 243 -4.72 13.04 7.06
N ILE A 244 -4.19 13.00 8.26
CA ILE A 244 -3.56 11.84 8.88
C ILE A 244 -4.40 11.44 10.10
N TYR A 245 -4.98 10.26 10.06
CA TYR A 245 -5.77 9.71 11.16
C TYR A 245 -5.01 8.55 11.82
N GLU A 246 -4.69 8.69 13.11
CA GLU A 246 -3.96 7.67 13.88
C GLU A 246 -4.81 6.43 14.14
N GLY A 247 -6.14 6.61 14.23
CA GLY A 247 -7.06 5.54 14.60
C GLY A 247 -7.15 4.43 13.56
N GLY A 248 -7.55 3.25 14.03
CA GLY A 248 -7.81 2.08 13.19
C GLY A 248 -9.11 2.20 12.39
N PHE A 249 -9.42 1.13 11.64
CA PHE A 249 -10.65 1.06 10.87
C PHE A 249 -11.89 0.99 11.77
N SER A 250 -12.84 1.86 11.47
CA SER A 250 -14.23 1.80 11.93
C SER A 250 -15.08 2.58 10.93
N ALA A 251 -16.11 1.98 10.37
CA ALA A 251 -16.95 2.63 9.35
C ALA A 251 -17.48 3.99 9.81
N SER A 252 -18.10 4.04 11.00
CA SER A 252 -18.63 5.30 11.54
C SER A 252 -17.55 6.34 11.80
N ARG A 253 -16.40 5.93 12.36
CA ARG A 253 -15.28 6.83 12.61
C ARG A 253 -14.69 7.37 11.30
N TRP A 254 -14.59 6.55 10.28
CA TRP A 254 -14.05 6.99 8.99
C TRP A 254 -14.96 8.01 8.31
N TYR A 255 -16.28 7.79 8.31
CA TYR A 255 -17.22 8.78 7.80
C TYR A 255 -17.23 10.07 8.65
N GLU A 256 -17.08 9.95 9.97
CA GLU A 256 -16.90 11.10 10.87
C GLU A 256 -15.66 11.92 10.49
N GLN A 257 -14.53 11.26 10.16
CA GLN A 257 -13.32 11.96 9.71
C GLN A 257 -13.54 12.72 8.40
N ILE A 258 -14.22 12.10 7.44
CA ILE A 258 -14.55 12.75 6.16
C ILE A 258 -15.40 14.01 6.40
N GLN A 259 -16.45 13.90 7.18
CA GLN A 259 -17.32 15.02 7.52
C GLN A 259 -16.58 16.11 8.32
N LYS A 260 -15.91 15.74 9.39
CA LYS A 260 -15.24 16.65 10.33
C LYS A 260 -14.17 17.49 9.66
N HIS A 261 -13.42 16.91 8.76
CA HIS A 261 -12.28 17.54 8.08
C HIS A 261 -12.59 17.99 6.66
N ASN A 262 -13.84 17.85 6.20
CA ASN A 262 -14.25 18.20 4.84
C ASN A 262 -13.35 17.53 3.76
N VAL A 263 -13.08 16.24 3.90
CA VAL A 263 -12.25 15.50 2.95
C VAL A 263 -12.88 15.57 1.56
N THR A 264 -12.07 15.91 0.55
CA THR A 264 -12.51 16.08 -0.84
C THR A 264 -12.06 14.92 -1.73
N VAL A 265 -10.88 14.36 -1.45
CA VAL A 265 -10.34 13.22 -2.19
C VAL A 265 -9.96 12.11 -1.21
N TRP A 266 -10.46 10.93 -1.47
CA TRP A 266 -10.27 9.77 -0.60
C TRP A 266 -9.60 8.61 -1.35
N TYR A 267 -8.47 8.10 -0.82
CA TYR A 267 -7.70 7.01 -1.39
C TYR A 267 -7.56 5.87 -0.38
N THR A 268 -8.15 4.71 -0.68
CA THR A 268 -8.23 3.60 0.26
C THR A 268 -8.08 2.24 -0.42
N ALA A 269 -8.05 1.17 0.36
CA ALA A 269 -7.87 -0.18 -0.15
C ALA A 269 -9.22 -0.89 -0.39
N PRO A 270 -9.32 -1.80 -1.39
CA PRO A 270 -10.51 -2.61 -1.64
C PRO A 270 -11.03 -3.35 -0.41
N THR A 271 -10.14 -3.88 0.42
CA THR A 271 -10.56 -4.51 1.69
C THR A 271 -11.31 -3.55 2.59
N ALA A 272 -10.85 -2.30 2.75
CA ALA A 272 -11.57 -1.30 3.54
C ALA A 272 -12.93 -0.98 2.92
N ILE A 273 -13.00 -0.88 1.58
CA ILE A 273 -14.27 -0.65 0.86
C ILE A 273 -15.25 -1.81 1.15
N ARG A 274 -14.80 -3.06 1.05
CA ARG A 274 -15.66 -4.22 1.38
C ARG A 274 -16.14 -4.21 2.84
N MET A 275 -15.28 -3.78 3.78
CA MET A 275 -15.68 -3.62 5.18
C MET A 275 -16.72 -2.52 5.35
N LEU A 276 -16.65 -1.42 4.60
CA LEU A 276 -17.66 -0.36 4.59
C LEU A 276 -18.99 -0.87 3.99
N MET A 277 -18.93 -1.62 2.88
CA MET A 277 -20.11 -2.27 2.30
C MET A 277 -20.78 -3.22 3.31
N LYS A 278 -19.99 -4.02 4.02
CA LYS A 278 -20.50 -4.93 5.07
C LYS A 278 -21.15 -4.18 6.24
N ALA A 279 -20.68 -3.00 6.59
CA ALA A 279 -21.25 -2.18 7.66
C ALA A 279 -22.69 -1.68 7.36
N GLY A 280 -23.08 -1.66 6.07
CA GLY A 280 -24.42 -1.30 5.63
C GLY A 280 -24.55 0.13 5.11
N GLU A 281 -25.51 0.34 4.21
CA GLU A 281 -25.74 1.62 3.53
C GLU A 281 -26.34 2.71 4.44
N ASP A 282 -26.94 2.32 5.56
CA ASP A 282 -27.48 3.24 6.55
C ASP A 282 -26.39 3.98 7.34
N VAL A 283 -25.17 3.46 7.39
CA VAL A 283 -24.06 4.08 8.13
C VAL A 283 -23.60 5.37 7.46
N PRO A 284 -23.23 5.41 6.16
CA PRO A 284 -22.82 6.66 5.50
C PRO A 284 -23.94 7.70 5.46
N ALA A 285 -25.22 7.28 5.40
CA ALA A 285 -26.36 8.19 5.37
C ALA A 285 -26.52 9.05 6.65
N ARG A 286 -25.78 8.74 7.71
CA ARG A 286 -25.78 9.52 8.98
C ARG A 286 -24.81 10.68 8.97
N PHE A 287 -23.99 10.82 7.93
CA PHE A 287 -22.90 11.79 7.85
C PHE A 287 -23.06 12.67 6.60
N ASP A 288 -22.61 13.90 6.70
CA ASP A 288 -22.48 14.80 5.55
C ASP A 288 -21.17 14.50 4.81
N LEU A 289 -21.28 13.79 3.68
CA LEU A 289 -20.16 13.40 2.83
C LEU A 289 -20.11 14.22 1.53
N SER A 290 -20.87 15.33 1.45
CA SER A 290 -21.03 16.14 0.25
C SER A 290 -19.75 16.84 -0.22
N THR A 291 -18.73 16.91 0.62
CA THR A 291 -17.41 17.45 0.26
C THR A 291 -16.58 16.50 -0.58
N LEU A 292 -16.87 15.18 -0.53
CA LEU A 292 -16.19 14.21 -1.38
C LEU A 292 -16.48 14.51 -2.86
N ARG A 293 -15.42 14.65 -3.64
CA ARG A 293 -15.50 14.86 -5.09
C ARG A 293 -14.80 13.76 -5.89
N TYR A 294 -13.91 12.96 -5.26
CA TYR A 294 -13.15 11.94 -5.93
C TYR A 294 -12.73 10.81 -4.98
N MET A 295 -12.93 9.57 -5.39
CA MET A 295 -12.59 8.40 -4.59
C MET A 295 -11.76 7.44 -5.41
N CYS A 296 -10.65 6.95 -4.82
CA CYS A 296 -9.71 6.05 -5.48
C CYS A 296 -9.45 4.79 -4.65
N SER A 297 -9.05 3.74 -5.34
CA SER A 297 -8.71 2.44 -4.76
C SER A 297 -7.33 1.96 -5.19
N VAL A 298 -6.66 1.21 -4.33
CA VAL A 298 -5.31 0.71 -4.55
C VAL A 298 -4.97 -0.52 -3.70
N GLY A 299 -4.01 -1.29 -4.18
CA GLY A 299 -3.30 -2.32 -3.41
C GLY A 299 -3.76 -3.73 -3.66
N GLU A 300 -4.99 -3.89 -4.07
CA GLU A 300 -5.64 -5.13 -4.50
C GLU A 300 -6.52 -4.85 -5.70
N PRO A 301 -6.92 -5.88 -6.48
CA PRO A 301 -7.96 -5.69 -7.49
C PRO A 301 -9.27 -5.24 -6.82
N LEU A 302 -9.93 -4.25 -7.41
CA LEU A 302 -11.23 -3.76 -6.95
C LEU A 302 -12.35 -4.53 -7.61
N ASN A 303 -13.20 -5.18 -6.80
CA ASN A 303 -14.36 -5.90 -7.30
C ASN A 303 -15.34 -4.95 -8.00
N PRO A 304 -15.96 -5.35 -9.12
CA PRO A 304 -16.94 -4.54 -9.85
C PRO A 304 -18.07 -4.00 -8.96
N GLU A 305 -18.56 -4.82 -8.02
CA GLU A 305 -19.62 -4.46 -7.08
C GLU A 305 -19.26 -3.27 -6.20
N ALA A 306 -17.98 -3.14 -5.83
CA ALA A 306 -17.51 -2.01 -5.02
C ALA A 306 -17.57 -0.68 -5.80
N VAL A 307 -17.34 -0.73 -7.11
CA VAL A 307 -17.49 0.45 -7.99
C VAL A 307 -18.96 0.85 -8.11
N VAL A 308 -19.85 -0.14 -8.31
CA VAL A 308 -21.31 0.09 -8.38
C VAL A 308 -21.81 0.64 -7.04
N TRP A 309 -21.44 0.01 -5.94
CA TRP A 309 -21.79 0.47 -4.59
C TRP A 309 -21.34 1.92 -4.33
N GLY A 310 -20.15 2.29 -4.79
CA GLY A 310 -19.67 3.68 -4.69
C GLY A 310 -20.60 4.66 -5.39
N ASN A 311 -21.09 4.33 -6.61
CA ASN A 311 -22.07 5.14 -7.33
C ASN A 311 -23.41 5.24 -6.56
N ASP A 312 -23.89 4.14 -6.02
CA ASP A 312 -25.19 4.09 -5.34
C ASP A 312 -25.18 4.87 -4.02
N VAL A 313 -24.09 4.78 -3.26
CA VAL A 313 -23.98 5.36 -1.91
C VAL A 313 -23.45 6.79 -1.92
N PHE A 314 -22.44 7.10 -2.74
CA PHE A 314 -21.77 8.41 -2.76
C PHE A 314 -22.08 9.23 -4.02
N GLY A 315 -22.81 8.67 -4.99
CA GLY A 315 -23.07 9.32 -6.27
C GLY A 315 -21.85 9.39 -7.20
N MET A 316 -20.79 8.65 -6.91
CA MET A 316 -19.55 8.59 -7.70
C MET A 316 -18.83 7.24 -7.53
N PRO A 317 -18.15 6.74 -8.59
CA PRO A 317 -17.43 5.47 -8.51
C PRO A 317 -16.11 5.60 -7.73
N PHE A 318 -15.60 4.47 -7.25
CA PHE A 318 -14.18 4.35 -6.92
C PHE A 318 -13.36 4.18 -8.22
N HIS A 319 -12.33 5.00 -8.37
CA HIS A 319 -11.38 4.94 -9.46
C HIS A 319 -10.22 4.02 -9.09
N ASP A 320 -10.23 2.80 -9.62
CA ASP A 320 -9.15 1.85 -9.37
C ASP A 320 -7.90 2.18 -10.17
N ASN A 321 -6.74 1.83 -9.62
CA ASN A 321 -5.45 1.96 -10.30
C ASN A 321 -4.54 0.78 -9.96
N TRP A 322 -3.59 0.51 -10.86
CA TRP A 322 -2.62 -0.56 -10.71
C TRP A 322 -1.20 -0.03 -10.70
N TRP A 323 -0.43 -0.51 -9.77
CA TRP A 323 1.01 -0.32 -9.64
C TRP A 323 1.58 -1.25 -8.57
N GLN A 324 2.89 -1.27 -8.43
CA GLN A 324 3.62 -2.15 -7.51
C GLN A 324 4.63 -1.34 -6.70
N THR A 325 5.17 -1.93 -5.63
CA THR A 325 6.30 -1.35 -4.89
C THR A 325 7.46 -1.08 -5.83
N GLU A 326 7.75 -2.01 -6.73
CA GLU A 326 8.82 -1.93 -7.72
C GLU A 326 8.60 -0.84 -8.76
N THR A 327 7.37 -0.52 -9.09
CA THR A 327 7.08 0.58 -10.03
C THR A 327 7.14 1.95 -9.36
N GLY A 328 6.96 2.03 -8.05
CA GLY A 328 7.13 3.22 -7.22
C GLY A 328 6.04 4.29 -7.35
N ALA A 329 5.22 4.21 -8.39
CA ALA A 329 4.06 5.06 -8.64
C ALA A 329 3.05 4.37 -9.55
N ILE A 330 1.85 4.96 -9.68
CA ILE A 330 0.76 4.47 -10.52
C ILE A 330 1.22 4.33 -11.97
N MET A 331 0.90 3.20 -12.57
CA MET A 331 1.25 2.82 -13.94
C MET A 331 0.02 2.75 -14.84
N CYS A 332 -1.13 2.39 -14.29
CA CYS A 332 -2.40 2.28 -14.98
C CYS A 332 -3.52 2.80 -14.06
N ALA A 333 -4.45 3.59 -14.56
CA ALA A 333 -5.50 4.20 -13.75
C ALA A 333 -6.80 4.45 -14.52
N ASN A 334 -7.91 4.45 -13.78
CA ASN A 334 -9.16 5.06 -14.22
C ASN A 334 -9.06 6.56 -13.95
N TYR A 335 -8.91 7.35 -14.99
CA TYR A 335 -8.79 8.81 -14.90
C TYR A 335 -10.14 9.48 -14.64
N PRO A 336 -10.17 10.69 -14.05
CA PRO A 336 -11.41 11.44 -13.88
C PRO A 336 -12.11 11.80 -15.19
N SER A 337 -11.37 11.87 -16.30
CA SER A 337 -11.86 12.25 -17.63
C SER A 337 -12.36 11.09 -18.50
N MET A 338 -12.36 9.86 -17.96
CA MET A 338 -12.79 8.68 -18.71
C MET A 338 -13.95 7.96 -18.02
N GLU A 339 -14.68 7.16 -18.77
CA GLU A 339 -15.66 6.24 -18.22
C GLU A 339 -14.97 5.19 -17.34
N VAL A 340 -15.43 5.03 -16.11
CA VAL A 340 -14.97 3.96 -15.22
C VAL A 340 -15.69 2.67 -15.59
N ARG A 341 -14.92 1.66 -15.97
CA ARG A 341 -15.46 0.31 -16.21
C ARG A 341 -15.25 -0.53 -14.97
N PRO A 342 -16.33 -0.96 -14.28
CA PRO A 342 -16.21 -1.75 -13.05
C PRO A 342 -15.35 -2.99 -13.24
N GLY A 343 -14.32 -3.14 -12.39
CA GLY A 343 -13.32 -4.22 -12.45
C GLY A 343 -12.09 -3.94 -13.32
N SER A 344 -12.09 -2.86 -14.10
CA SER A 344 -10.93 -2.44 -14.90
C SER A 344 -9.90 -1.66 -14.06
N MET A 345 -8.62 -1.89 -14.32
CA MET A 345 -7.52 -1.05 -13.82
C MET A 345 -7.40 0.30 -14.54
N GLY A 346 -8.21 0.53 -15.60
CA GLY A 346 -8.15 1.71 -16.43
C GLY A 346 -7.14 1.62 -17.57
N LYS A 347 -6.45 2.74 -17.86
CA LYS A 347 -5.51 2.87 -18.98
C LYS A 347 -4.12 3.29 -18.49
N PRO A 348 -3.05 3.01 -19.26
CA PRO A 348 -1.69 3.38 -18.89
C PRO A 348 -1.53 4.88 -18.63
N ILE A 349 -0.67 5.23 -17.68
CA ILE A 349 -0.24 6.61 -17.45
C ILE A 349 0.50 7.14 -18.70
N PRO A 350 0.27 8.39 -19.12
CA PRO A 350 1.01 8.98 -20.23
C PRO A 350 2.53 8.82 -20.08
N GLY A 351 3.17 8.31 -21.13
CA GLY A 351 4.62 8.03 -21.13
C GLY A 351 5.01 6.66 -20.58
N VAL A 352 4.07 5.89 -20.05
CA VAL A 352 4.29 4.49 -19.61
C VAL A 352 3.75 3.53 -20.67
N HIS A 353 4.61 2.62 -21.09
CA HIS A 353 4.25 1.58 -22.06
C HIS A 353 4.04 0.25 -21.34
N ILE A 354 2.78 -0.16 -21.24
CA ILE A 354 2.34 -1.44 -20.69
C ILE A 354 1.86 -2.33 -21.85
N ALA A 355 2.21 -3.62 -21.81
CA ALA A 355 1.77 -4.60 -22.78
C ALA A 355 1.33 -5.90 -22.11
N ILE A 356 0.52 -6.67 -22.81
CA ILE A 356 0.16 -8.04 -22.47
C ILE A 356 0.89 -8.95 -23.47
N VAL A 357 1.68 -9.88 -22.96
CA VAL A 357 2.55 -10.71 -23.80
C VAL A 357 2.40 -12.20 -23.48
N ASP A 358 2.69 -13.04 -24.48
CA ASP A 358 2.79 -14.47 -24.35
C ASP A 358 4.11 -14.91 -23.67
N GLU A 359 4.36 -16.21 -23.56
CA GLU A 359 5.58 -16.79 -22.99
C GLU A 359 6.85 -16.43 -23.80
N ASP A 360 6.69 -16.11 -25.08
CA ASP A 360 7.75 -15.68 -25.96
C ASP A 360 7.96 -14.16 -26.00
N PHE A 361 7.19 -13.41 -25.19
CA PHE A 361 7.20 -11.95 -25.12
C PHE A 361 6.70 -11.25 -26.39
N ASN A 362 5.85 -11.91 -27.19
CA ASN A 362 5.10 -11.26 -28.24
C ASN A 362 3.80 -10.71 -27.64
N GLU A 363 3.37 -9.52 -28.10
CA GLU A 363 2.09 -8.96 -27.67
C GLU A 363 0.94 -9.87 -28.16
N VAL A 364 0.00 -10.17 -27.25
CA VAL A 364 -1.19 -10.95 -27.57
C VAL A 364 -2.30 -10.05 -28.15
N PRO A 365 -3.23 -10.61 -28.96
CA PRO A 365 -4.41 -9.90 -29.42
C PRO A 365 -5.25 -9.32 -28.26
N ASP A 366 -5.97 -8.22 -28.55
CA ASP A 366 -6.91 -7.64 -27.59
C ASP A 366 -7.98 -8.68 -27.21
N GLY A 367 -8.27 -8.79 -25.93
CA GLY A 367 -9.20 -9.75 -25.35
C GLY A 367 -8.57 -11.06 -24.89
N GLU A 368 -7.29 -11.31 -25.18
CA GLU A 368 -6.57 -12.47 -24.70
C GLU A 368 -5.80 -12.18 -23.41
N ASP A 369 -5.66 -13.22 -22.56
CA ASP A 369 -4.89 -13.15 -21.33
C ASP A 369 -3.41 -13.38 -21.60
N GLY A 370 -2.56 -12.69 -20.85
CA GLY A 370 -1.12 -12.87 -20.93
C GLY A 370 -0.39 -12.20 -19.76
N ASN A 371 0.93 -12.28 -19.81
CA ASN A 371 1.78 -11.66 -18.81
C ASN A 371 1.79 -10.14 -18.96
N LEU A 372 1.49 -9.43 -17.87
CA LEU A 372 1.56 -7.97 -17.80
C LEU A 372 3.02 -7.54 -17.70
N VAL A 373 3.48 -6.78 -18.67
CA VAL A 373 4.87 -6.29 -18.73
C VAL A 373 4.92 -4.79 -18.95
N VAL A 374 5.98 -4.16 -18.49
CA VAL A 374 6.17 -2.70 -18.61
C VAL A 374 7.52 -2.40 -19.25
N LYS A 375 7.56 -1.45 -20.18
CA LYS A 375 8.81 -0.98 -20.77
C LYS A 375 9.63 -0.23 -19.71
N PRO A 376 10.88 -0.64 -19.42
CA PRO A 376 11.72 0.05 -18.44
C PRO A 376 12.02 1.50 -18.82
N GLY A 377 12.28 2.35 -17.82
CA GLY A 377 12.71 3.72 -17.99
C GLY A 377 11.75 4.79 -17.47
N TRP A 378 10.64 4.38 -16.82
CA TRP A 378 9.77 5.34 -16.14
C TRP A 378 10.45 5.93 -14.88
N PRO A 379 10.18 7.20 -14.51
CA PRO A 379 10.94 7.92 -13.47
C PRO A 379 10.91 7.27 -12.08
N SER A 380 9.81 6.64 -11.70
CA SER A 380 9.65 6.01 -10.38
C SER A 380 10.09 4.56 -10.31
N MET A 381 10.66 4.01 -11.38
CA MET A 381 11.17 2.64 -11.41
C MET A 381 12.16 2.41 -10.26
N PHE A 382 12.01 1.30 -9.53
CA PHE A 382 13.00 0.90 -8.52
C PHE A 382 14.37 0.67 -9.15
N HIS A 383 15.43 0.86 -8.36
CA HIS A 383 16.77 0.71 -8.88
C HIS A 383 17.39 -0.65 -8.61
N GLY A 384 16.81 -1.41 -7.73
CA GLY A 384 17.28 -2.74 -7.37
C GLY A 384 16.53 -3.29 -6.16
N TYR A 385 16.79 -4.56 -5.89
CA TYR A 385 16.59 -5.12 -4.57
C TYR A 385 17.91 -5.00 -3.80
N TRP A 386 17.85 -4.46 -2.59
CA TRP A 386 19.03 -4.29 -1.74
C TRP A 386 19.72 -5.62 -1.55
N ASN A 387 21.05 -5.65 -1.73
CA ASN A 387 21.89 -6.84 -1.64
C ASN A 387 21.43 -8.03 -2.53
N ASN A 388 20.58 -7.83 -3.54
CA ASN A 388 20.04 -8.92 -4.35
C ASN A 388 19.94 -8.54 -5.85
N SER A 389 21.08 -8.33 -6.48
CA SER A 389 21.17 -7.96 -7.90
C SER A 389 20.71 -9.08 -8.84
N GLU A 390 20.85 -10.34 -8.47
CA GLU A 390 20.39 -11.47 -9.26
C GLU A 390 18.87 -11.45 -9.41
N MET A 391 18.15 -11.27 -8.30
CA MET A 391 16.69 -11.14 -8.30
C MET A 391 16.23 -9.91 -9.08
N TYR A 392 16.93 -8.79 -8.97
CA TYR A 392 16.63 -7.60 -9.77
C TYR A 392 16.76 -7.88 -11.27
N ASN A 393 17.87 -8.47 -11.69
CA ASN A 393 18.13 -8.78 -13.09
C ASN A 393 17.12 -9.80 -13.66
N SER A 394 16.65 -10.75 -12.84
CA SER A 394 15.64 -11.74 -13.25
C SER A 394 14.28 -11.11 -13.60
N ARG A 395 14.04 -9.87 -13.15
CA ARG A 395 12.81 -9.14 -13.48
C ARG A 395 12.80 -8.55 -14.89
N PHE A 396 13.89 -8.66 -15.62
CA PHE A 396 14.01 -8.08 -16.97
C PHE A 396 14.30 -9.16 -18.00
N ARG A 397 13.48 -9.22 -19.04
CA ARG A 397 13.65 -10.14 -20.15
C ARG A 397 13.17 -9.52 -21.47
N LYS A 398 13.93 -9.71 -22.54
CA LYS A 398 13.62 -9.17 -23.88
C LYS A 398 13.28 -7.66 -23.88
N GLY A 399 13.90 -6.88 -22.95
CA GLY A 399 13.68 -5.44 -22.83
C GLY A 399 12.38 -5.04 -22.12
N TRP A 400 11.74 -5.96 -21.41
CA TRP A 400 10.55 -5.75 -20.59
C TRP A 400 10.85 -5.97 -19.11
N TYR A 401 10.19 -5.20 -18.26
CA TYR A 401 10.05 -5.50 -16.83
C TYR A 401 8.88 -6.45 -16.65
N ILE A 402 9.13 -7.58 -15.98
CA ILE A 402 8.15 -8.62 -15.70
C ILE A 402 7.49 -8.33 -14.36
N THR A 403 6.20 -7.98 -14.39
CA THR A 403 5.46 -7.61 -13.18
C THR A 403 5.13 -8.81 -12.29
N GLY A 404 4.99 -10.00 -12.90
CA GLY A 404 4.47 -11.20 -12.25
C GLY A 404 2.94 -11.18 -12.12
N ASP A 405 2.26 -10.26 -12.79
CA ASP A 405 0.81 -10.21 -12.90
C ASP A 405 0.37 -10.67 -14.29
N THR A 406 -0.79 -11.32 -14.35
CA THR A 406 -1.50 -11.66 -15.59
C THR A 406 -2.66 -10.71 -15.77
N ALA A 407 -2.86 -10.23 -16.99
CA ALA A 407 -3.90 -9.28 -17.31
C ALA A 407 -4.40 -9.47 -18.75
N ARG A 408 -5.45 -8.75 -19.08
CA ARG A 408 -6.06 -8.67 -20.42
C ARG A 408 -6.19 -7.20 -20.80
N LYS A 409 -6.04 -6.89 -22.09
CA LYS A 409 -6.34 -5.58 -22.64
C LYS A 409 -7.54 -5.69 -23.58
N ASP A 410 -8.54 -4.83 -23.44
CA ASP A 410 -9.68 -4.79 -24.37
C ASP A 410 -9.40 -3.89 -25.59
N SER A 411 -10.28 -3.94 -26.58
CA SER A 411 -10.18 -3.17 -27.83
C SER A 411 -10.24 -1.64 -27.63
N ASP A 412 -10.74 -1.18 -26.48
CA ASP A 412 -10.80 0.24 -26.12
C ASP A 412 -9.57 0.68 -25.30
N GLY A 413 -8.63 -0.25 -25.05
CA GLY A 413 -7.37 0.00 -24.37
C GLY A 413 -7.45 -0.01 -22.84
N TYR A 414 -8.53 -0.54 -22.25
CA TYR A 414 -8.61 -0.77 -20.81
C TYR A 414 -7.89 -2.07 -20.45
N PHE A 415 -7.22 -2.06 -19.31
CA PHE A 415 -6.55 -3.21 -18.76
C PHE A 415 -7.38 -3.83 -17.63
N TRP A 416 -7.41 -5.17 -17.60
CA TRP A 416 -8.18 -5.97 -16.68
C TRP A 416 -7.26 -6.94 -15.97
N PHE A 417 -7.22 -6.88 -14.64
CA PHE A 417 -6.41 -7.79 -13.84
C PHE A 417 -7.03 -9.18 -13.84
N VAL A 418 -6.22 -10.21 -14.16
CA VAL A 418 -6.64 -11.61 -14.14
C VAL A 418 -6.17 -12.29 -12.85
N GLY A 419 -4.91 -12.12 -12.49
CA GLY A 419 -4.32 -12.72 -11.29
C GLY A 419 -2.82 -12.52 -11.21
N ARG A 420 -2.23 -13.05 -10.14
CA ARG A 420 -0.79 -13.25 -10.09
C ARG A 420 -0.44 -14.41 -11.02
N ALA A 421 0.67 -14.32 -11.73
CA ALA A 421 1.10 -15.38 -12.65
C ALA A 421 1.34 -16.74 -11.92
N ASP A 422 1.71 -16.68 -10.63
CA ASP A 422 1.89 -17.82 -9.75
C ASP A 422 0.60 -18.33 -9.07
N ASP A 423 -0.49 -17.56 -9.13
CA ASP A 423 -1.80 -17.90 -8.57
C ASP A 423 -2.83 -18.33 -9.64
N VAL A 424 -2.54 -18.12 -10.92
CA VAL A 424 -3.43 -18.52 -12.02
C VAL A 424 -3.61 -20.03 -12.03
N ILE A 425 -4.86 -20.47 -12.05
CA ILE A 425 -5.26 -21.87 -11.95
C ILE A 425 -5.37 -22.48 -13.35
N ASN A 426 -4.67 -23.57 -13.60
CA ASN A 426 -4.80 -24.32 -14.87
C ASN A 426 -5.77 -25.49 -14.70
N THR A 427 -7.04 -25.25 -14.98
CA THR A 427 -8.08 -26.29 -14.87
C THR A 427 -8.50 -26.81 -16.25
N ALA A 428 -8.15 -28.06 -16.55
CA ALA A 428 -8.47 -28.75 -17.82
C ALA A 428 -8.08 -27.93 -19.07
N GLY A 429 -6.94 -27.22 -19.03
CA GLY A 429 -6.44 -26.39 -20.12
C GLY A 429 -7.03 -24.96 -20.15
N HIS A 430 -7.89 -24.62 -19.21
CA HIS A 430 -8.37 -23.25 -19.03
C HIS A 430 -7.55 -22.54 -17.95
N LEU A 431 -7.01 -21.37 -18.28
CA LEU A 431 -6.36 -20.50 -17.31
C LEU A 431 -7.43 -19.67 -16.61
N VAL A 432 -7.56 -19.83 -15.29
CA VAL A 432 -8.57 -19.19 -14.47
C VAL A 432 -7.90 -18.24 -13.48
N GLY A 433 -8.23 -16.97 -13.53
CA GLY A 433 -7.80 -16.00 -12.53
C GLY A 433 -8.60 -16.18 -11.23
N PRO A 434 -7.95 -16.38 -10.08
CA PRO A 434 -8.66 -16.48 -8.80
C PRO A 434 -9.59 -15.31 -8.54
N PHE A 435 -9.18 -14.11 -8.92
CA PHE A 435 -9.95 -12.89 -8.70
C PHE A 435 -11.29 -12.87 -9.44
N GLU A 436 -11.36 -13.40 -10.67
CA GLU A 436 -12.61 -13.50 -11.44
C GLU A 436 -13.63 -14.37 -10.70
N VAL A 437 -13.17 -15.49 -10.16
CA VAL A 437 -14.04 -16.41 -9.40
C VAL A 437 -14.46 -15.82 -8.06
N GLU A 438 -13.53 -15.18 -7.34
CA GLU A 438 -13.81 -14.47 -6.09
C GLU A 438 -14.85 -13.37 -6.28
N SER A 439 -14.71 -12.56 -7.33
CA SER A 439 -15.66 -11.51 -7.68
C SER A 439 -17.07 -12.06 -7.92
N ALA A 440 -17.18 -13.11 -8.73
CA ALA A 440 -18.48 -13.73 -8.98
C ALA A 440 -19.11 -14.33 -7.70
N LEU A 441 -18.31 -14.92 -6.81
CA LEU A 441 -18.82 -15.46 -5.56
C LEU A 441 -19.33 -14.38 -4.61
N ILE A 442 -18.66 -13.23 -4.54
CA ILE A 442 -19.05 -12.09 -3.67
C ILE A 442 -20.40 -11.49 -4.10
N GLU A 443 -20.81 -11.60 -5.35
CA GLU A 443 -22.13 -11.19 -5.80
C GLU A 443 -23.29 -11.99 -5.15
N HIS A 444 -23.01 -13.19 -4.63
CA HIS A 444 -24.04 -14.00 -3.98
C HIS A 444 -24.44 -13.37 -2.63
N PRO A 445 -25.76 -13.23 -2.33
CA PRO A 445 -26.22 -12.55 -1.12
C PRO A 445 -25.66 -13.06 0.20
N ALA A 446 -25.34 -14.35 0.28
CA ALA A 446 -24.82 -14.98 1.50
C ALA A 446 -23.30 -14.84 1.66
N VAL A 447 -22.55 -14.45 0.61
CA VAL A 447 -21.10 -14.43 0.63
C VAL A 447 -20.59 -13.07 1.11
N ALA A 448 -19.78 -13.07 2.17
CA ALA A 448 -19.09 -11.88 2.65
C ALA A 448 -17.73 -11.71 1.95
N GLU A 449 -16.96 -12.81 1.88
CA GLU A 449 -15.64 -12.83 1.27
C GLU A 449 -15.38 -14.20 0.64
N ALA A 450 -14.52 -14.23 -0.37
CA ALA A 450 -14.09 -15.46 -1.01
C ALA A 450 -12.59 -15.42 -1.31
N GLY A 451 -11.90 -16.54 -1.07
CA GLY A 451 -10.52 -16.77 -1.48
C GLY A 451 -10.44 -18.04 -2.34
N VAL A 452 -9.79 -17.96 -3.48
CA VAL A 452 -9.78 -19.04 -4.48
C VAL A 452 -8.36 -19.50 -4.76
N ILE A 453 -8.19 -20.82 -4.84
CA ILE A 453 -6.92 -21.48 -5.13
C ILE A 453 -7.09 -22.56 -6.19
N GLY A 454 -5.98 -22.91 -6.86
CA GLY A 454 -5.85 -24.16 -7.59
C GLY A 454 -5.49 -25.30 -6.64
N LYS A 455 -6.34 -26.32 -6.58
CA LYS A 455 -6.06 -27.58 -5.88
C LYS A 455 -5.66 -28.63 -6.90
N PRO A 456 -4.52 -29.33 -6.74
CA PRO A 456 -4.10 -30.38 -7.66
C PRO A 456 -5.18 -31.45 -7.88
N ASP A 457 -5.35 -31.89 -9.12
CA ASP A 457 -6.31 -32.91 -9.54
C ASP A 457 -5.69 -33.79 -10.64
N ASP A 458 -5.88 -35.11 -10.54
CA ASP A 458 -5.25 -36.09 -11.43
C ASP A 458 -5.73 -36.00 -12.88
N ILE A 459 -6.91 -35.43 -13.13
CA ILE A 459 -7.53 -35.33 -14.45
C ILE A 459 -7.45 -33.94 -15.03
N ALA A 460 -7.77 -32.91 -14.20
CA ALA A 460 -7.86 -31.53 -14.64
C ALA A 460 -6.58 -30.73 -14.45
N MET A 461 -5.49 -31.32 -13.98
CA MET A 461 -4.27 -30.70 -13.45
C MET A 461 -4.55 -29.98 -12.13
N GLU A 462 -5.44 -28.99 -12.13
CA GLU A 462 -5.97 -28.33 -10.94
C GLU A 462 -7.48 -28.20 -11.05
N ILE A 463 -8.15 -28.21 -9.93
CA ILE A 463 -9.55 -27.78 -9.81
C ILE A 463 -9.60 -26.43 -9.10
N VAL A 464 -10.61 -25.65 -9.44
CA VAL A 464 -10.90 -24.41 -8.73
C VAL A 464 -11.56 -24.74 -7.40
N LYS A 465 -10.90 -24.37 -6.29
CA LYS A 465 -11.42 -24.50 -4.94
C LYS A 465 -11.60 -23.13 -4.31
N ALA A 466 -12.77 -22.87 -3.72
CA ALA A 466 -13.08 -21.65 -3.03
C ALA A 466 -13.20 -21.85 -1.52
N PHE A 467 -12.71 -20.88 -0.76
CA PHE A 467 -12.96 -20.71 0.66
C PHE A 467 -13.84 -19.47 0.83
N VAL A 468 -14.97 -19.63 1.53
CA VAL A 468 -16.01 -18.61 1.60
C VAL A 468 -16.31 -18.28 3.06
N SER A 469 -16.31 -17.00 3.43
CA SER A 469 -16.89 -16.52 4.66
C SER A 469 -18.30 -15.99 4.39
N LEU A 470 -19.23 -16.30 5.29
CA LEU A 470 -20.63 -15.93 5.14
C LEU A 470 -20.93 -14.58 5.81
N LYS A 471 -21.91 -13.86 5.26
CA LYS A 471 -22.48 -12.68 5.92
C LYS A 471 -23.28 -13.09 7.16
N ASP A 472 -23.44 -12.14 8.07
CA ASP A 472 -24.25 -12.34 9.26
C ASP A 472 -25.70 -12.76 8.89
N GLY A 473 -26.24 -13.74 9.62
CA GLY A 473 -27.57 -14.28 9.37
C GLY A 473 -27.62 -15.48 8.41
N TYR A 474 -26.49 -15.89 7.85
CA TYR A 474 -26.38 -17.13 7.07
C TYR A 474 -25.59 -18.18 7.85
N GLU A 475 -26.05 -19.43 7.77
CA GLU A 475 -25.41 -20.57 8.42
C GLU A 475 -24.89 -21.57 7.37
N GLU A 476 -23.76 -22.20 7.70
CA GLU A 476 -23.17 -23.24 6.88
C GLU A 476 -24.17 -24.39 6.67
N SER A 477 -24.36 -24.76 5.43
CA SER A 477 -25.15 -25.96 5.09
C SER A 477 -24.76 -26.49 3.71
N THR A 478 -24.98 -27.79 3.50
CA THR A 478 -24.81 -28.41 2.17
C THR A 478 -25.74 -27.76 1.13
N LYS A 479 -26.93 -27.32 1.55
CA LYS A 479 -27.89 -26.64 0.69
C LYS A 479 -27.31 -25.30 0.21
N LEU A 480 -26.83 -24.48 1.12
CA LEU A 480 -26.22 -23.18 0.79
C LEU A 480 -24.95 -23.34 -0.07
N ARG A 481 -24.10 -24.32 0.24
CA ARG A 481 -22.92 -24.64 -0.58
C ARG A 481 -23.31 -24.94 -2.03
N ASN A 482 -24.31 -25.81 -2.23
CA ASN A 482 -24.78 -26.16 -3.57
C ASN A 482 -25.44 -24.97 -4.30
N GLU A 483 -26.11 -24.10 -3.57
CA GLU A 483 -26.70 -22.86 -4.10
C GLU A 483 -25.60 -21.91 -4.61
N ILE A 484 -24.57 -21.65 -3.82
CA ILE A 484 -23.43 -20.81 -4.20
C ILE A 484 -22.68 -21.43 -5.39
N MET A 485 -22.46 -22.74 -5.39
CA MET A 485 -21.82 -23.44 -6.53
C MET A 485 -22.63 -23.31 -7.82
N ARG A 486 -23.96 -23.42 -7.73
CA ARG A 486 -24.84 -23.25 -8.88
C ARG A 486 -24.79 -21.81 -9.39
N PHE A 487 -24.91 -20.85 -8.50
CA PHE A 487 -24.79 -19.42 -8.81
C PHE A 487 -23.49 -19.11 -9.54
N ALA A 488 -22.36 -19.60 -9.04
CA ALA A 488 -21.06 -19.41 -9.68
C ALA A 488 -21.01 -20.05 -11.08
N ARG A 489 -21.61 -21.22 -11.30
CA ARG A 489 -21.69 -21.87 -12.63
C ARG A 489 -22.53 -21.09 -13.63
N GLU A 490 -23.62 -20.49 -13.16
CA GLU A 490 -24.48 -19.63 -13.99
C GLU A 490 -23.76 -18.35 -14.42
N LYS A 491 -22.92 -17.79 -13.54
CA LYS A 491 -22.13 -16.58 -13.81
C LYS A 491 -20.88 -16.82 -14.66
N LEU A 492 -20.11 -17.85 -14.34
CA LEU A 492 -18.76 -18.07 -14.85
C LEU A 492 -18.65 -19.21 -15.90
N SER A 493 -19.63 -20.03 -16.04
CA SER A 493 -19.62 -21.32 -16.73
C SER A 493 -19.10 -22.49 -15.86
N THR A 494 -19.44 -23.70 -16.30
CA THR A 494 -19.04 -24.93 -15.59
C THR A 494 -17.53 -25.20 -15.63
N ALA A 495 -16.83 -24.65 -16.63
CA ALA A 495 -15.39 -24.89 -16.81
C ALA A 495 -14.54 -24.16 -15.76
N VAL A 496 -14.95 -22.95 -15.36
CA VAL A 496 -14.16 -22.06 -14.46
C VAL A 496 -14.78 -21.88 -13.07
N ALA A 497 -16.02 -22.29 -12.87
CA ALA A 497 -16.67 -22.24 -11.56
C ALA A 497 -16.00 -23.18 -10.54
N PRO A 498 -16.05 -22.87 -9.25
CA PRO A 498 -15.51 -23.75 -8.22
C PRO A 498 -16.11 -25.15 -8.27
N ARG A 499 -15.26 -26.16 -8.15
CA ARG A 499 -15.68 -27.56 -7.98
C ARG A 499 -15.82 -27.93 -6.51
N GLU A 500 -15.10 -27.22 -5.65
CA GLU A 500 -15.19 -27.36 -4.19
C GLU A 500 -15.38 -26.00 -3.53
N ILE A 501 -16.20 -25.94 -2.49
CA ILE A 501 -16.36 -24.79 -1.61
C ILE A 501 -16.28 -25.24 -0.17
N ASP A 502 -15.40 -24.64 0.62
CA ASP A 502 -15.37 -24.76 2.07
C ASP A 502 -15.76 -23.44 2.72
N PHE A 503 -16.56 -23.54 3.77
CA PHE A 503 -16.87 -22.38 4.60
C PHE A 503 -15.80 -22.22 5.67
N ILE A 504 -15.35 -20.99 5.88
CA ILE A 504 -14.41 -20.62 6.93
C ILE A 504 -14.87 -19.34 7.62
N PRO A 505 -14.59 -19.18 8.92
CA PRO A 505 -15.03 -17.98 9.65
C PRO A 505 -14.41 -16.69 9.09
N SER A 506 -13.13 -16.72 8.75
CA SER A 506 -12.39 -15.60 8.16
C SER A 506 -11.34 -16.12 7.18
N LEU A 507 -11.02 -15.31 6.16
CA LEU A 507 -9.92 -15.59 5.24
C LEU A 507 -8.59 -15.16 5.86
N PRO A 508 -7.50 -15.92 5.69
CA PRO A 508 -6.18 -15.45 6.08
C PRO A 508 -5.80 -14.25 5.20
N LYS A 509 -5.50 -13.14 5.84
CA LYS A 509 -5.16 -11.87 5.19
C LYS A 509 -3.84 -11.34 5.71
N THR A 510 -3.19 -10.57 4.89
CA THR A 510 -2.15 -9.68 5.39
C THR A 510 -2.79 -8.57 6.24
N ARG A 511 -2.02 -7.95 7.11
CA ARG A 511 -2.47 -6.79 7.91
C ARG A 511 -2.90 -5.58 7.06
N SER A 512 -2.59 -5.59 5.76
CA SER A 512 -3.14 -4.64 4.78
C SER A 512 -4.46 -5.11 4.16
N GLY A 513 -4.98 -6.28 4.58
CA GLY A 513 -6.24 -6.86 4.13
C GLY A 513 -6.16 -7.74 2.90
N LYS A 514 -4.98 -7.94 2.30
CA LYS A 514 -4.80 -8.77 1.11
C LYS A 514 -4.93 -10.25 1.46
N ILE A 515 -5.78 -10.98 0.73
CA ILE A 515 -5.96 -12.44 0.90
C ILE A 515 -4.64 -13.17 0.63
N MET A 516 -4.23 -14.01 1.56
CA MET A 516 -3.03 -14.83 1.48
C MET A 516 -3.36 -16.20 0.85
N ARG A 517 -3.58 -16.22 -0.49
CA ARG A 517 -3.91 -17.46 -1.22
C ARG A 517 -2.85 -18.53 -1.05
N ARG A 518 -1.58 -18.14 -0.97
CA ARG A 518 -0.47 -19.06 -0.67
C ARG A 518 -0.71 -19.82 0.64
N LEU A 519 -1.19 -19.13 1.66
CA LEU A 519 -1.47 -19.73 2.97
C LEU A 519 -2.69 -20.66 2.91
N LEU A 520 -3.76 -20.25 2.20
CA LEU A 520 -4.90 -21.13 1.93
C LEU A 520 -4.46 -22.42 1.22
N LYS A 521 -3.63 -22.29 0.16
CA LYS A 521 -3.10 -23.43 -0.59
C LYS A 521 -2.20 -24.31 0.27
N ALA A 522 -1.33 -23.73 1.09
CA ALA A 522 -0.46 -24.48 1.99
C ALA A 522 -1.27 -25.29 3.02
N ARG A 523 -2.27 -24.66 3.64
CA ARG A 523 -3.16 -25.34 4.61
C ARG A 523 -3.97 -26.45 3.98
N GLU A 524 -4.54 -26.21 2.79
CA GLU A 524 -5.30 -27.22 2.04
C GLU A 524 -4.46 -28.44 1.65
N LEU A 525 -3.21 -28.22 1.28
CA LEU A 525 -2.32 -29.27 0.80
C LEU A 525 -1.43 -29.88 1.91
N GLY A 526 -1.55 -29.41 3.15
CA GLY A 526 -0.68 -29.84 4.27
C GLY A 526 0.79 -29.48 4.06
N LEU A 527 1.07 -28.38 3.37
CA LEU A 527 2.43 -27.89 3.11
C LEU A 527 2.86 -26.89 4.20
N PRO A 528 4.16 -26.66 4.38
CA PRO A 528 4.64 -25.59 5.26
C PRO A 528 4.07 -24.22 4.89
N GLU A 529 3.55 -23.50 5.88
CA GLU A 529 2.90 -22.21 5.66
C GLU A 529 3.87 -21.10 5.17
N GLY A 530 5.18 -21.28 5.36
CA GLY A 530 6.20 -20.30 4.98
C GLY A 530 6.12 -19.02 5.83
N ASP A 531 6.50 -17.87 5.26
CA ASP A 531 6.49 -16.60 5.96
C ASP A 531 5.04 -16.13 6.25
N THR A 532 4.67 -16.10 7.52
CA THR A 532 3.36 -15.61 8.02
C THR A 532 3.48 -14.25 8.70
N SER A 533 4.63 -13.59 8.61
CA SER A 533 4.95 -12.34 9.32
C SER A 533 4.02 -11.17 9.00
N THR A 534 3.34 -11.24 7.86
CA THR A 534 2.36 -10.23 7.43
C THR A 534 0.92 -10.62 7.72
N LEU A 535 0.68 -11.80 8.31
CA LEU A 535 -0.66 -12.26 8.66
C LEU A 535 -1.29 -11.34 9.71
N GLU A 536 -2.56 -11.04 9.53
CA GLU A 536 -3.37 -10.35 10.52
C GLU A 536 -3.56 -11.29 11.73
N ASP A 537 -3.34 -10.78 12.93
CA ASP A 537 -3.63 -11.52 14.16
C ASP A 537 -5.16 -11.57 14.36
N ASP A 538 -5.72 -12.74 14.68
CA ASP A 538 -7.15 -12.96 14.94
C ASP A 538 -7.67 -12.15 16.12
#